data_ec2a43b16cf05d01f847fe265b9c6a41
#
_entry.id   ec2a43b16cf05d01f847fe265b9c6a41
#
_cell.length_a   1.000
_cell.length_b   1.000
_cell.length_c   1.000
_cell.angle_alpha   90.00
_cell.angle_beta   90.00
_cell.angle_gamma   90.00
#
_symmetry.space_group_name_H-M   'P 1'
#
loop_
_entity.id
_entity.type
_entity.pdbx_description
1 polymer ?
#
loop_
_entity_poly.entity_id
_entity_poly.type
_entity_poly.pdbx_seq_one_letter_code
_entity_poly.pdbx_strand_id
1 'polypeptide(L)'
;MLEIIYKDTDIVIIRKPYGLDCQYQIPQFLKQQLNCDIYTVHRLDTIVTGVMVFCLNQKSAAILSKEITEKVFKKEYLAIIEGCFKEQQNRLTDLLFHDKRANKTYVVKKKRKGVKEALLEYRQLCSINNNSLLLIRLLTGRTHQIRVQLASRSHPIIGDGKYGSNDNGKIQLFCYHISFVHPANQMVMDFKLLPNQSLLFDTFKNHLKEGELCEKY
;
A
#
# COMPACT_ATOMS: atom_id res chain seq x y z
N MET A 1 -16.86 -11.08 -9.17
CA MET A 1 -15.52 -11.56 -9.58
C MET A 1 -14.48 -10.49 -9.28
N LEU A 2 -13.28 -10.89 -8.88
CA LEU A 2 -12.15 -9.96 -8.69
C LEU A 2 -11.53 -9.59 -10.05
N GLU A 3 -11.09 -8.34 -10.17
CA GLU A 3 -10.37 -7.87 -11.38
C GLU A 3 -8.95 -8.44 -11.38
N ILE A 4 -8.67 -9.35 -12.32
CA ILE A 4 -7.36 -9.94 -12.53
C ILE A 4 -6.62 -9.11 -13.58
N ILE A 5 -5.42 -8.63 -13.22
CA ILE A 5 -4.54 -7.84 -14.08
C ILE A 5 -3.57 -8.73 -14.85
N TYR A 6 -3.07 -9.78 -14.17
CA TYR A 6 -2.15 -10.76 -14.73
C TYR A 6 -2.31 -12.09 -14.03
N LYS A 7 -2.10 -13.19 -14.76
CA LYS A 7 -2.07 -14.53 -14.21
C LYS A 7 -1.18 -15.43 -15.05
N ASP A 8 -0.41 -16.29 -14.39
CA ASP A 8 0.28 -17.44 -14.99
C ASP A 8 0.09 -18.70 -14.13
N THR A 9 1.05 -19.63 -14.14
CA THR A 9 1.02 -20.87 -13.34
C THR A 9 1.45 -20.66 -11.89
N ASP A 10 2.13 -19.57 -11.58
CA ASP A 10 2.82 -19.30 -10.31
C ASP A 10 2.20 -18.18 -9.49
N ILE A 11 1.71 -17.13 -10.16
CA ILE A 11 1.20 -15.94 -9.53
C ILE A 11 -0.10 -15.42 -10.16
N VAL A 12 -0.85 -14.65 -9.39
CA VAL A 12 -1.96 -13.84 -9.88
C VAL A 12 -1.86 -12.43 -9.31
N ILE A 13 -2.00 -11.42 -10.18
CA ILE A 13 -2.03 -10.00 -9.81
C ILE A 13 -3.47 -9.51 -9.95
N ILE A 14 -3.95 -8.84 -8.92
CA ILE A 14 -5.31 -8.30 -8.90
C ILE A 14 -5.32 -6.80 -8.55
N ARG A 15 -6.39 -6.14 -8.92
CA ARG A 15 -6.81 -4.89 -8.27
C ARG A 15 -7.61 -5.25 -7.02
N LYS A 16 -7.01 -5.06 -5.85
CA LYS A 16 -7.71 -5.28 -4.56
C LYS A 16 -8.81 -4.24 -4.39
N PRO A 17 -10.07 -4.63 -4.26
CA PRO A 17 -11.16 -3.71 -3.99
C PRO A 17 -11.17 -3.22 -2.54
N TYR A 18 -11.91 -2.13 -2.27
CA TYR A 18 -12.21 -1.63 -0.94
C TYR A 18 -13.06 -2.64 -0.14
N GLY A 19 -12.83 -2.73 1.16
CA GLY A 19 -13.69 -3.47 2.10
C GLY A 19 -13.40 -4.97 2.21
N LEU A 20 -12.53 -5.55 1.38
CA LEU A 20 -12.20 -6.97 1.44
C LEU A 20 -10.88 -7.23 2.17
N ASP A 21 -10.91 -8.22 3.06
CA ASP A 21 -9.71 -8.71 3.75
C ASP A 21 -8.85 -9.56 2.81
N CYS A 22 -7.54 -9.28 2.80
CA CYS A 22 -6.60 -9.93 1.90
C CYS A 22 -6.05 -11.27 2.39
N GLN A 23 -6.33 -11.68 3.65
CA GLN A 23 -5.86 -12.94 4.21
C GLN A 23 -6.91 -14.05 4.16
N TYR A 24 -8.21 -13.68 4.13
CA TYR A 24 -9.31 -14.64 4.17
C TYR A 24 -10.26 -14.48 2.97
N GLN A 25 -10.90 -13.32 2.82
CA GLN A 25 -11.95 -13.14 1.82
C GLN A 25 -11.42 -13.18 0.38
N ILE A 26 -10.35 -12.44 0.08
CA ILE A 26 -9.77 -12.43 -1.27
C ILE A 26 -9.25 -13.80 -1.69
N PRO A 27 -8.47 -14.56 -0.87
CA PRO A 27 -8.09 -15.92 -1.21
C PRO A 27 -9.27 -16.85 -1.48
N GLN A 28 -10.37 -16.75 -0.72
CA GLN A 28 -11.58 -17.53 -0.96
C GLN A 28 -12.21 -17.21 -2.33
N PHE A 29 -12.37 -15.93 -2.65
CA PHE A 29 -12.91 -15.51 -3.95
C PHE A 29 -12.01 -15.95 -5.12
N LEU A 30 -10.69 -15.79 -4.99
CA LEU A 30 -9.74 -16.23 -6.02
C LEU A 30 -9.74 -17.75 -6.16
N LYS A 31 -9.83 -18.50 -5.07
CA LYS A 31 -9.91 -19.98 -5.10
C LYS A 31 -11.16 -20.43 -5.87
N GLN A 32 -12.30 -19.82 -5.62
CA GLN A 32 -13.54 -20.11 -6.37
C GLN A 32 -13.41 -19.71 -7.86
N GLN A 33 -12.80 -18.56 -8.15
CA GLN A 33 -12.68 -18.02 -9.50
C GLN A 33 -11.65 -18.78 -10.36
N LEU A 34 -10.57 -19.29 -9.75
CA LEU A 34 -9.43 -19.92 -10.44
C LEU A 34 -9.38 -21.44 -10.28
N ASN A 35 -10.16 -22.02 -9.38
CA ASN A 35 -10.17 -23.42 -9.01
C ASN A 35 -8.78 -23.95 -8.62
N CYS A 36 -8.01 -23.19 -7.83
CA CYS A 36 -6.70 -23.56 -7.33
C CYS A 36 -6.44 -22.96 -5.93
N ASP A 37 -5.41 -23.45 -5.23
CA ASP A 37 -5.02 -22.90 -3.95
C ASP A 37 -4.37 -21.52 -4.11
N ILE A 38 -4.61 -20.65 -3.13
CA ILE A 38 -4.15 -19.25 -3.13
C ILE A 38 -3.32 -18.99 -1.87
N TYR A 39 -2.13 -18.45 -2.07
CA TYR A 39 -1.18 -18.15 -1.00
C TYR A 39 -0.94 -16.65 -0.90
N THR A 40 -1.24 -16.07 0.26
CA THR A 40 -1.03 -14.64 0.55
C THR A 40 0.39 -14.42 1.03
N VAL A 41 1.17 -13.59 0.34
CA VAL A 41 2.56 -13.26 0.69
C VAL A 41 2.73 -11.87 1.28
N HIS A 42 1.83 -10.95 0.98
CA HIS A 42 1.79 -9.61 1.59
C HIS A 42 0.35 -9.17 1.84
N ARG A 43 0.19 -8.02 2.49
CA ARG A 43 -1.14 -7.53 2.86
C ARG A 43 -1.31 -6.05 2.57
N LEU A 44 -2.56 -5.68 2.28
CA LEU A 44 -3.10 -4.33 2.37
C LEU A 44 -4.17 -4.31 3.46
N ASP A 45 -4.38 -3.17 4.11
CA ASP A 45 -5.50 -3.02 5.05
C ASP A 45 -6.83 -3.20 4.30
N THR A 46 -7.86 -3.67 4.99
CA THR A 46 -9.18 -3.94 4.40
C THR A 46 -9.74 -2.76 3.61
N ILE A 47 -9.54 -1.54 4.12
CA ILE A 47 -10.00 -0.29 3.52
C ILE A 47 -9.05 0.29 2.45
N VAL A 48 -7.87 -0.29 2.24
CA VAL A 48 -6.89 0.15 1.23
C VAL A 48 -7.11 -0.63 -0.05
N THR A 49 -7.08 0.07 -1.19
CA THR A 49 -7.22 -0.48 -2.53
C THR A 49 -5.88 -0.51 -3.27
N GLY A 50 -5.81 -1.16 -4.43
CA GLY A 50 -4.64 -1.12 -5.29
C GLY A 50 -4.12 -2.47 -5.75
N VAL A 51 -2.92 -2.48 -6.33
CA VAL A 51 -2.30 -3.68 -6.88
C VAL A 51 -1.83 -4.64 -5.79
N MET A 52 -2.11 -5.93 -5.98
CA MET A 52 -1.74 -6.97 -5.04
C MET A 52 -1.41 -8.28 -5.76
N VAL A 53 -0.34 -8.98 -5.31
CA VAL A 53 0.05 -10.30 -5.82
C VAL A 53 -0.32 -11.40 -4.83
N PHE A 54 -0.77 -12.54 -5.37
CA PHE A 54 -0.93 -13.81 -4.67
C PHE A 54 -0.18 -14.88 -5.43
N CYS A 55 0.28 -15.92 -4.73
CA CYS A 55 0.89 -17.09 -5.34
C CYS A 55 -0.13 -18.21 -5.50
N LEU A 56 0.05 -19.01 -6.54
CA LEU A 56 -0.82 -20.15 -6.89
C LEU A 56 -0.24 -21.48 -6.43
N ASN A 57 1.00 -21.48 -5.91
CA ASN A 57 1.63 -22.66 -5.32
C ASN A 57 2.56 -22.24 -4.14
N GLN A 58 2.86 -23.22 -3.29
CA GLN A 58 3.64 -23.03 -2.08
C GLN A 58 5.11 -22.63 -2.35
N LYS A 59 5.72 -23.16 -3.43
CA LYS A 59 7.10 -22.84 -3.81
C LYS A 59 7.25 -21.36 -4.15
N SER A 60 6.37 -20.84 -4.98
CA SER A 60 6.35 -19.42 -5.36
C SER A 60 6.06 -18.51 -4.15
N ALA A 61 5.18 -18.95 -3.24
CA ALA A 61 4.91 -18.22 -2.00
C ALA A 61 6.13 -18.13 -1.08
N ALA A 62 6.92 -19.19 -0.95
CA ALA A 62 8.14 -19.19 -0.16
C ALA A 62 9.19 -18.23 -0.75
N ILE A 63 9.38 -18.25 -2.08
CA ILE A 63 10.33 -17.35 -2.78
C ILE A 63 9.93 -15.89 -2.60
N LEU A 64 8.68 -15.51 -2.90
CA LEU A 64 8.24 -14.12 -2.74
C LEU A 64 8.23 -13.65 -1.27
N SER A 65 7.96 -14.53 -0.31
CA SER A 65 8.07 -14.21 1.12
C SER A 65 9.52 -13.91 1.52
N LYS A 66 10.50 -14.60 0.93
CA LYS A 66 11.93 -14.32 1.11
C LYS A 66 12.30 -12.96 0.54
N GLU A 67 11.90 -12.64 -0.70
CA GLU A 67 12.14 -11.32 -1.33
C GLU A 67 11.56 -10.17 -0.50
N ILE A 68 10.38 -10.34 0.07
CA ILE A 68 9.77 -9.34 0.97
C ILE A 68 10.64 -9.13 2.22
N THR A 69 11.19 -10.22 2.78
CA THR A 69 12.06 -10.17 3.95
C THR A 69 13.40 -9.50 3.62
N GLU A 70 13.96 -9.78 2.46
CA GLU A 70 15.21 -9.22 1.94
C GLU A 70 15.05 -7.82 1.34
N LYS A 71 13.80 -7.26 1.33
CA LYS A 71 13.46 -5.93 0.81
C LYS A 71 13.70 -5.77 -0.71
N VAL A 72 13.74 -6.85 -1.44
CA VAL A 72 13.77 -6.85 -2.92
C VAL A 72 12.41 -6.46 -3.47
N PHE A 73 11.33 -6.94 -2.84
CA PHE A 73 9.96 -6.61 -3.19
C PHE A 73 9.66 -5.14 -2.87
N LYS A 74 9.42 -4.34 -3.89
CA LYS A 74 9.13 -2.90 -3.78
C LYS A 74 7.63 -2.64 -3.76
N LYS A 75 7.21 -1.66 -2.96
CA LYS A 75 5.81 -1.18 -2.91
C LYS A 75 5.79 0.33 -2.83
N GLU A 76 4.97 0.93 -3.71
CA GLU A 76 4.72 2.36 -3.69
C GLU A 76 3.22 2.64 -3.63
N TYR A 77 2.88 3.71 -2.96
CA TYR A 77 1.51 4.10 -2.68
C TYR A 77 1.27 5.54 -3.14
N LEU A 78 0.06 5.80 -3.60
CA LEU A 78 -0.48 7.14 -3.70
C LEU A 78 -1.36 7.41 -2.48
N ALA A 79 -1.16 8.56 -1.84
CA ALA A 79 -1.99 9.00 -0.73
C ALA A 79 -2.35 10.47 -0.89
N ILE A 80 -3.62 10.82 -0.61
CA ILE A 80 -4.02 12.23 -0.50
C ILE A 80 -4.19 12.53 0.99
N ILE A 81 -3.47 13.55 1.45
CA ILE A 81 -3.42 13.97 2.86
C ILE A 81 -4.08 15.33 3.05
N GLU A 82 -4.56 15.58 4.26
CA GLU A 82 -4.94 16.91 4.71
C GLU A 82 -3.69 17.77 4.97
N GLY A 83 -3.65 18.97 4.42
CA GLY A 83 -2.51 19.87 4.53
C GLY A 83 -1.39 19.59 3.53
N CYS A 84 -0.26 20.24 3.78
CA CYS A 84 0.94 20.16 2.94
C CYS A 84 2.17 20.03 3.83
N PHE A 85 3.09 19.15 3.46
CA PHE A 85 4.41 19.12 4.09
C PHE A 85 5.25 20.32 3.63
N LYS A 86 6.12 20.82 4.51
CA LYS A 86 7.08 21.88 4.16
C LYS A 86 8.13 21.37 3.17
N GLU A 87 8.65 20.17 3.44
CA GLU A 87 9.61 19.50 2.56
C GLU A 87 8.87 18.74 1.46
N GLN A 88 9.30 18.97 0.22
CA GLN A 88 8.72 18.28 -0.95
C GLN A 88 8.98 16.77 -0.91
N GLN A 89 10.08 16.35 -0.30
CA GLN A 89 10.41 14.95 -0.08
C GLN A 89 11.12 14.76 1.25
N ASN A 90 10.85 13.66 1.92
CA ASN A 90 11.55 13.33 3.16
C ASN A 90 11.43 11.83 3.46
N ARG A 91 12.24 11.37 4.43
CA ARG A 91 12.20 10.04 5.01
C ARG A 91 11.64 10.09 6.41
N LEU A 92 10.60 9.32 6.67
CA LEU A 92 10.01 9.21 7.99
C LEU A 92 10.49 7.94 8.69
N THR A 93 11.04 8.12 9.89
CA THR A 93 11.52 7.03 10.77
C THR A 93 10.82 7.16 12.10
N ASP A 94 10.07 6.12 12.50
CA ASP A 94 9.32 6.09 13.75
C ASP A 94 9.39 4.72 14.42
N LEU A 95 9.16 4.70 15.72
CA LEU A 95 8.90 3.47 16.48
C LEU A 95 7.39 3.26 16.57
N LEU A 96 6.89 2.13 16.07
CA LEU A 96 5.47 1.83 16.04
C LEU A 96 5.11 0.69 17.00
N PHE A 97 4.05 0.89 17.75
CA PHE A 97 3.40 -0.11 18.57
C PHE A 97 2.00 -0.39 18.06
N HIS A 98 1.71 -1.65 17.69
CA HIS A 98 0.38 -2.06 17.27
C HIS A 98 -0.40 -2.67 18.43
N ASP A 99 -1.44 -1.97 18.87
CA ASP A 99 -2.41 -2.49 19.81
C ASP A 99 -3.41 -3.40 19.07
N LYS A 100 -3.29 -4.70 19.31
CA LYS A 100 -4.15 -5.71 18.67
C LYS A 100 -5.61 -5.62 19.12
N ARG A 101 -5.87 -5.20 20.38
CA ARG A 101 -7.23 -5.10 20.94
C ARG A 101 -7.99 -3.94 20.30
N ALA A 102 -7.34 -2.79 20.21
CA ALA A 102 -7.91 -1.60 19.54
C ALA A 102 -7.80 -1.67 18.01
N ASN A 103 -7.07 -2.65 17.47
CA ASN A 103 -6.66 -2.69 16.05
C ASN A 103 -6.16 -1.33 15.56
N LYS A 104 -5.29 -0.69 16.36
CA LYS A 104 -4.73 0.64 16.09
C LYS A 104 -3.23 0.65 16.34
N THR A 105 -2.48 1.38 15.50
CA THR A 105 -1.03 1.55 15.64
C THR A 105 -0.73 2.95 16.15
N TYR A 106 0.29 3.06 16.99
CA TYR A 106 0.72 4.32 17.61
C TYR A 106 2.20 4.55 17.37
N VAL A 107 2.59 5.81 17.16
CA VAL A 107 3.99 6.22 17.27
C VAL A 107 4.36 6.30 18.75
N VAL A 108 5.47 5.71 19.13
CA VAL A 108 5.96 5.68 20.51
C VAL A 108 7.41 6.15 20.60
N LYS A 109 7.81 6.71 21.73
CA LYS A 109 9.16 7.28 21.90
C LYS A 109 10.22 6.26 22.36
N LYS A 110 9.80 5.13 22.96
CA LYS A 110 10.72 4.16 23.57
C LYS A 110 10.56 2.77 22.98
N LYS A 111 11.68 2.09 22.74
CA LYS A 111 11.70 0.66 22.38
C LYS A 111 11.23 -0.18 23.56
N ARG A 112 10.32 -1.12 23.33
CA ARG A 112 9.86 -2.15 24.27
C ARG A 112 9.34 -3.34 23.49
N LYS A 113 8.99 -4.42 24.16
CA LYS A 113 8.39 -5.61 23.51
C LYS A 113 7.18 -5.23 22.64
N GLY A 114 7.14 -5.69 21.41
CA GLY A 114 6.07 -5.39 20.45
C GLY A 114 6.23 -4.08 19.66
N VAL A 115 7.20 -3.23 20.01
CA VAL A 115 7.54 -2.03 19.24
C VAL A 115 8.49 -2.38 18.11
N LYS A 116 8.19 -1.87 16.91
CA LYS A 116 9.00 -2.10 15.70
C LYS A 116 9.34 -0.77 15.02
N GLU A 117 10.53 -0.68 14.48
CA GLU A 117 10.93 0.44 13.64
C GLU A 117 10.17 0.41 12.30
N ALA A 118 9.80 1.59 11.84
CA ALA A 118 9.06 1.82 10.62
C ALA A 118 9.67 2.94 9.81
N LEU A 119 9.97 2.66 8.54
CA LEU A 119 10.60 3.58 7.62
C LEU A 119 9.78 3.67 6.33
N LEU A 120 9.52 4.89 5.89
CA LEU A 120 9.00 5.21 4.57
C LEU A 120 9.69 6.46 4.01
N GLU A 121 9.66 6.59 2.71
CA GLU A 121 10.03 7.81 1.99
C GLU A 121 8.77 8.35 1.30
N TYR A 122 8.63 9.67 1.25
CA TYR A 122 7.58 10.31 0.48
C TYR A 122 8.13 11.40 -0.42
N ARG A 123 7.42 11.61 -1.53
CA ARG A 123 7.53 12.79 -2.40
C ARG A 123 6.14 13.40 -2.57
N GLN A 124 6.00 14.67 -2.27
CA GLN A 124 4.78 15.44 -2.53
C GLN A 124 4.77 15.84 -4.00
N LEU A 125 3.79 15.32 -4.74
CA LEU A 125 3.68 15.52 -6.18
C LEU A 125 3.04 16.86 -6.51
N CYS A 126 1.91 17.14 -5.87
CA CYS A 126 1.21 18.43 -6.01
C CYS A 126 0.29 18.68 -4.82
N SER A 127 -0.21 19.92 -4.72
CA SER A 127 -1.14 20.34 -3.66
C SER A 127 -2.28 21.15 -4.26
N ILE A 128 -3.51 20.88 -3.82
CA ILE A 128 -4.73 21.53 -4.29
C ILE A 128 -5.66 21.71 -3.08
N ASN A 129 -6.18 22.92 -2.89
CA ASN A 129 -7.17 23.23 -1.85
C ASN A 129 -6.76 22.74 -0.45
N ASN A 130 -5.52 23.00 -0.04
CA ASN A 130 -4.95 22.55 1.23
C ASN A 130 -4.91 21.02 1.42
N ASN A 131 -4.92 20.26 0.35
CA ASN A 131 -4.67 18.83 0.34
C ASN A 131 -3.46 18.51 -0.55
N SER A 132 -2.73 17.44 -0.27
CA SER A 132 -1.55 17.08 -1.04
C SER A 132 -1.59 15.63 -1.50
N LEU A 133 -1.19 15.40 -2.74
CA LEU A 133 -0.93 14.06 -3.27
C LEU A 133 0.53 13.68 -3.00
N LEU A 134 0.72 12.55 -2.34
CA LEU A 134 2.03 11.98 -2.05
C LEU A 134 2.24 10.70 -2.83
N LEU A 135 3.45 10.52 -3.36
CA LEU A 135 4.00 9.22 -3.72
C LEU A 135 4.83 8.72 -2.54
N ILE A 136 4.53 7.51 -2.05
CA ILE A 136 5.13 6.96 -0.83
C ILE A 136 5.76 5.62 -1.15
N ARG A 137 7.05 5.48 -0.82
CA ARG A 137 7.79 4.22 -0.89
C ARG A 137 7.93 3.62 0.50
N LEU A 138 7.42 2.40 0.69
CA LEU A 138 7.58 1.67 1.94
C LEU A 138 8.93 0.94 1.99
N LEU A 139 9.75 1.25 2.99
CA LEU A 139 10.98 0.53 3.31
C LEU A 139 10.77 -0.56 4.37
N THR A 140 9.65 -0.46 5.10
CA THR A 140 9.13 -1.48 6.04
C THR A 140 7.62 -1.60 5.88
N GLY A 141 7.02 -2.75 6.23
CA GLY A 141 5.57 -3.01 6.11
C GLY A 141 4.91 -3.27 7.46
N ARG A 142 4.76 -2.24 8.32
CA ARG A 142 4.06 -2.38 9.61
C ARG A 142 2.57 -2.14 9.43
N THR A 143 1.76 -2.73 10.32
CA THR A 143 0.30 -2.52 10.31
C THR A 143 -0.01 -1.02 10.42
N HIS A 144 -0.87 -0.51 9.54
CA HIS A 144 -1.26 0.90 9.45
C HIS A 144 -0.09 1.89 9.34
N GLN A 145 1.08 1.47 8.84
CA GLN A 145 2.31 2.28 8.89
C GLN A 145 2.15 3.66 8.28
N ILE A 146 1.75 3.76 7.01
CA ILE A 146 1.59 5.03 6.30
C ILE A 146 0.60 5.92 7.05
N ARG A 147 -0.53 5.36 7.43
CA ARG A 147 -1.64 6.04 8.10
C ARG A 147 -1.19 6.72 9.39
N VAL A 148 -0.52 5.98 10.28
CA VAL A 148 -0.08 6.52 11.58
C VAL A 148 1.10 7.46 11.46
N GLN A 149 2.06 7.22 10.55
CA GLN A 149 3.22 8.10 10.37
C GLN A 149 2.83 9.47 9.82
N LEU A 150 1.89 9.55 8.90
CA LEU A 150 1.37 10.80 8.37
C LEU A 150 0.50 11.53 9.40
N ALA A 151 -0.43 10.83 10.04
CA ALA A 151 -1.32 11.41 11.05
C ALA A 151 -0.57 11.93 12.29
N SER A 152 0.53 11.27 12.71
CA SER A 152 1.37 11.74 13.83
C SER A 152 2.08 13.08 13.56
N ARG A 153 2.07 13.52 12.31
CA ARG A 153 2.61 14.82 11.83
C ARG A 153 1.52 15.82 11.47
N SER A 154 0.28 15.56 11.94
CA SER A 154 -0.90 16.40 11.66
C SER A 154 -1.32 16.43 10.19
N HIS A 155 -0.96 15.40 9.42
CA HIS A 155 -1.34 15.24 8.03
C HIS A 155 -2.04 13.89 7.82
N PRO A 156 -3.26 13.67 8.38
CA PRO A 156 -3.99 12.44 8.18
C PRO A 156 -4.34 12.24 6.71
N ILE A 157 -4.44 10.98 6.29
CA ILE A 157 -4.95 10.65 4.96
C ILE A 157 -6.44 10.97 4.91
N ILE A 158 -6.91 11.64 3.87
CA ILE A 158 -8.32 11.96 3.68
C ILE A 158 -9.16 10.67 3.73
N GLY A 159 -10.26 10.71 4.48
CA GLY A 159 -11.14 9.56 4.73
C GLY A 159 -10.62 8.55 5.76
N ASP A 160 -9.49 8.83 6.42
CA ASP A 160 -8.97 7.98 7.50
C ASP A 160 -9.45 8.45 8.89
N GLY A 161 -10.74 8.31 9.17
CA GLY A 161 -11.30 8.70 10.48
C GLY A 161 -10.65 8.00 11.68
N LYS A 162 -10.08 6.78 11.52
CA LYS A 162 -9.34 6.10 12.60
C LYS A 162 -8.10 6.88 13.03
N TYR A 163 -7.49 7.64 12.14
CA TYR A 163 -6.28 8.42 12.37
C TYR A 163 -6.49 9.93 12.28
N GLY A 164 -7.74 10.40 12.37
CA GLY A 164 -8.04 11.81 12.64
C GLY A 164 -8.36 12.64 11.41
N SER A 165 -8.65 12.02 10.26
CA SER A 165 -9.26 12.75 9.17
C SER A 165 -10.68 13.21 9.54
N ASN A 166 -11.01 14.44 9.17
CA ASN A 166 -12.35 15.00 9.32
C ASN A 166 -13.28 14.60 8.17
N ASP A 167 -12.75 14.07 7.09
CA ASP A 167 -13.53 13.56 5.96
C ASP A 167 -14.10 12.18 6.28
N ASN A 168 -15.38 11.99 6.01
CA ASN A 168 -16.13 10.74 6.27
C ASN A 168 -16.18 9.81 5.04
N GLY A 169 -15.47 10.14 3.97
CA GLY A 169 -15.41 9.34 2.76
C GLY A 169 -14.53 8.09 2.89
N LYS A 170 -14.28 7.47 1.75
CA LYS A 170 -13.32 6.36 1.68
C LYS A 170 -11.90 6.88 1.79
N ILE A 171 -11.04 6.13 2.48
CA ILE A 171 -9.62 6.47 2.61
C ILE A 171 -8.96 6.66 1.23
N GLN A 172 -8.25 7.75 1.06
CA GLN A 172 -7.51 8.06 -0.15
C GLN A 172 -6.07 7.52 -0.06
N LEU A 173 -5.95 6.20 0.06
CA LEU A 173 -4.70 5.45 0.07
C LEU A 173 -4.80 4.29 -0.91
N PHE A 174 -3.89 4.25 -1.88
CA PHE A 174 -3.89 3.30 -2.96
C PHE A 174 -2.50 2.68 -3.16
N CYS A 175 -2.39 1.35 -3.19
CA CYS A 175 -1.16 0.67 -3.59
C CYS A 175 -1.01 0.81 -5.11
N TYR A 176 -0.18 1.75 -5.51
CA TYR A 176 -0.01 2.16 -6.90
C TYR A 176 0.88 1.22 -7.68
N HIS A 177 1.97 0.75 -7.05
CA HIS A 177 3.03 0.04 -7.71
C HIS A 177 3.56 -1.12 -6.86
N ILE A 178 3.78 -2.26 -7.48
CA ILE A 178 4.58 -3.36 -6.96
C ILE A 178 5.62 -3.78 -7.98
N SER A 179 6.85 -4.06 -7.51
CA SER A 179 7.91 -4.63 -8.34
C SER A 179 8.64 -5.72 -7.57
N PHE A 180 8.88 -6.86 -8.21
CA PHE A 180 9.49 -8.06 -7.62
C PHE A 180 10.09 -8.95 -8.70
N VAL A 181 10.87 -9.95 -8.32
CA VAL A 181 11.40 -10.95 -9.25
C VAL A 181 10.44 -12.12 -9.34
N HIS A 182 10.09 -12.55 -10.54
CA HIS A 182 9.15 -13.65 -10.74
C HIS A 182 9.71 -14.97 -10.18
N PRO A 183 8.95 -15.70 -9.34
CA PRO A 183 9.50 -16.83 -8.59
C PRO A 183 9.96 -18.02 -9.44
N ALA A 184 9.44 -18.17 -10.67
CA ALA A 184 9.82 -19.27 -11.54
C ALA A 184 10.87 -18.89 -12.59
N ASN A 185 10.67 -17.77 -13.31
CA ASN A 185 11.51 -17.42 -14.47
C ASN A 185 12.54 -16.30 -14.20
N GLN A 186 12.58 -15.76 -12.98
CA GLN A 186 13.52 -14.71 -12.53
C GLN A 186 13.43 -13.38 -13.29
N MET A 187 12.37 -13.16 -14.05
CA MET A 187 12.12 -11.88 -14.72
C MET A 187 11.63 -10.82 -13.72
N VAL A 188 12.01 -9.57 -13.91
CA VAL A 188 11.46 -8.48 -13.12
C VAL A 188 10.02 -8.24 -13.54
N MET A 189 9.11 -8.38 -12.57
CA MET A 189 7.69 -8.06 -12.71
C MET A 189 7.45 -6.65 -12.20
N ASP A 190 6.78 -5.81 -12.98
CA ASP A 190 6.53 -4.41 -12.66
C ASP A 190 5.08 -4.06 -13.01
N PHE A 191 4.26 -3.79 -11.99
CA PHE A 191 2.83 -3.51 -12.16
C PHE A 191 2.47 -2.16 -11.54
N LYS A 192 2.03 -1.24 -12.38
CA LYS A 192 1.53 0.09 -11.98
C LYS A 192 0.06 0.19 -12.31
N LEU A 193 -0.76 0.55 -11.34
CA LEU A 193 -2.18 0.79 -11.49
C LEU A 193 -2.53 2.18 -10.96
N LEU A 194 -3.27 2.95 -11.73
CA LEU A 194 -3.84 4.20 -11.22
C LEU A 194 -5.15 3.93 -10.46
N PRO A 195 -5.46 4.74 -9.44
CA PRO A 195 -6.78 4.70 -8.82
C PRO A 195 -7.87 4.93 -9.87
N ASN A 196 -8.91 4.12 -9.81
CA ASN A 196 -10.13 4.31 -10.59
C ASN A 196 -11.29 4.63 -9.64
N GLN A 197 -12.31 5.31 -10.14
CA GLN A 197 -13.52 5.65 -9.37
C GLN A 197 -13.27 6.52 -8.12
N SER A 198 -12.29 7.41 -8.14
CA SER A 198 -12.06 8.40 -7.11
C SER A 198 -11.99 9.80 -7.70
N LEU A 199 -13.07 10.57 -7.57
CA LEU A 199 -13.14 11.96 -8.02
C LEU A 199 -11.98 12.81 -7.48
N LEU A 200 -11.56 12.53 -6.24
CA LEU A 200 -10.46 13.27 -5.62
C LEU A 200 -9.11 12.93 -6.28
N PHE A 201 -8.80 11.66 -6.57
CA PHE A 201 -7.60 11.30 -7.34
C PHE A 201 -7.66 11.85 -8.76
N ASP A 202 -8.84 11.87 -9.40
CA ASP A 202 -9.00 12.42 -10.75
C ASP A 202 -8.68 13.93 -10.77
N THR A 203 -9.10 14.68 -9.73
CA THR A 203 -8.73 16.10 -9.57
C THR A 203 -7.22 16.27 -9.53
N PHE A 204 -6.51 15.46 -8.75
CA PHE A 204 -5.05 15.52 -8.65
C PHE A 204 -4.35 15.04 -9.92
N LYS A 205 -4.89 14.01 -10.59
CA LYS A 205 -4.33 13.48 -11.84
C LYS A 205 -4.18 14.55 -12.92
N ASN A 206 -5.14 15.45 -13.04
CA ASN A 206 -5.10 16.54 -14.02
C ASN A 206 -4.01 17.59 -13.73
N HIS A 207 -3.41 17.58 -12.54
CA HIS A 207 -2.31 18.46 -12.14
C HIS A 207 -0.95 17.76 -12.13
N LEU A 208 -0.90 16.46 -12.42
CA LEU A 208 0.34 15.72 -12.57
C LEU A 208 0.90 15.99 -13.97
N LYS A 209 2.18 16.34 -14.05
CA LYS A 209 2.89 16.41 -15.33
C LYS A 209 3.03 15.00 -15.92
N GLU A 210 3.03 14.90 -17.24
CA GLU A 210 3.36 13.65 -17.92
C GLU A 210 4.73 13.16 -17.42
N GLY A 211 4.78 11.91 -16.94
CA GLY A 211 6.00 11.28 -16.42
C GLY A 211 6.20 11.35 -14.90
N GLU A 212 5.49 12.21 -14.14
CA GLU A 212 5.70 12.31 -12.68
C GLU A 212 5.42 11.02 -11.91
N LEU A 213 4.53 10.19 -12.40
CA LEU A 213 4.30 8.83 -11.86
C LEU A 213 5.13 7.75 -12.56
N CYS A 214 5.82 8.08 -13.64
CA CYS A 214 6.63 7.15 -14.44
C CYS A 214 8.13 7.26 -14.17
N GLU A 215 8.58 8.19 -13.33
CA GLU A 215 10.00 8.34 -13.04
C GLU A 215 10.57 7.10 -12.35
N LYS A 216 11.61 6.57 -12.98
CA LYS A 216 12.45 5.50 -12.45
C LYS A 216 13.15 6.00 -11.19
N TYR A 217 13.06 5.23 -10.14
CA TYR A 217 13.95 5.35 -8.98
C TYR A 217 15.23 4.54 -9.21
#